data_8616ac6d11600702ed2d59490adc4df3
#
_entry.id   8616ac6d11600702ed2d59490adc4df3
#
_cell.length_a   1.000
_cell.length_b   1.000
_cell.length_c   1.000
_cell.angle_alpha   90.00
_cell.angle_beta   90.00
_cell.angle_gamma   90.00
#
_symmetry.space_group_name_H-M   'P 1'
#
loop_
_entity.id
_entity.type
_entity.pdbx_description
1 polymer ?
#
loop_
_entity_poly.entity_id
_entity_poly.type
_entity_poly.pdbx_seq_one_letter_code
_entity_poly.pdbx_strand_id
1 'polypeptide(L)'
;MDKTGVIYILTNPSFPEYVKIGYADDIDKRLLQLNRSECIPFAFRVYATYEVNSRLSDLKIHSIIDKLNPNLRSIENFNGKQRIREFYAMSPEDAYSILEAIAEIHGCADKLKRIAMDEAQKQAEETAQEIDDEHKERQSPFRFSMCNIQPGEEIEYCNNPEIKCTIVD
;
A
#
# COMPACT_ATOMS: atom_id res chain seq x y z
N MET A 1 13.32 4.02 33.21
CA MET A 1 13.44 3.01 32.12
C MET A 1 12.83 3.64 30.87
N ASP A 2 13.67 3.99 29.93
CA ASP A 2 13.18 4.48 28.64
C ASP A 2 12.42 3.33 27.96
N LYS A 3 11.15 3.56 27.68
CA LYS A 3 10.29 2.58 27.02
C LYS A 3 10.74 2.49 25.56
N THR A 4 11.40 1.40 25.23
CA THR A 4 11.72 1.10 23.83
C THR A 4 10.43 0.76 23.09
N GLY A 5 10.20 1.38 21.98
CA GLY A 5 9.11 1.07 21.06
C GLY A 5 9.63 0.82 19.67
N VAL A 6 8.75 0.62 18.72
CA VAL A 6 9.11 0.39 17.33
C VAL A 6 8.39 1.35 16.40
N ILE A 7 9.11 1.86 15.42
CA ILE A 7 8.52 2.41 14.22
C ILE A 7 8.27 1.24 13.27
N TYR A 8 7.09 1.18 12.70
CA TYR A 8 6.67 0.10 11.82
C TYR A 8 6.30 0.59 10.44
N ILE A 9 6.52 -0.25 9.46
CA ILE A 9 5.93 -0.15 8.12
C ILE A 9 4.91 -1.28 8.01
N LEU A 10 3.64 -0.91 7.77
CA LEU A 10 2.58 -1.86 7.48
C LEU A 10 2.14 -1.76 6.04
N THR A 11 1.81 -2.90 5.47
CA THR A 11 1.17 -3.05 4.16
C THR A 11 -0.24 -3.62 4.31
N ASN A 12 -1.08 -3.41 3.31
CA ASN A 12 -2.40 -4.02 3.23
C ASN A 12 -2.76 -4.28 1.77
N PRO A 13 -3.15 -5.51 1.40
CA PRO A 13 -3.51 -5.84 0.01
C PRO A 13 -4.72 -5.08 -0.53
N SER A 14 -5.57 -4.52 0.34
CA SER A 14 -6.73 -3.70 -0.09
C SER A 14 -6.33 -2.38 -0.74
N PHE A 15 -5.11 -1.90 -0.50
CA PHE A 15 -4.55 -0.67 -1.07
C PHE A 15 -3.02 -0.79 -1.22
N PRO A 16 -2.58 -1.57 -2.22
CA PRO A 16 -1.17 -1.92 -2.42
C PRO A 16 -0.28 -0.71 -2.74
N GLU A 17 -0.88 0.39 -3.20
CA GLU A 17 -0.19 1.66 -3.49
C GLU A 17 0.21 2.47 -2.25
N TYR A 18 -0.26 2.06 -1.06
CA TYR A 18 0.02 2.77 0.19
C TYR A 18 0.78 1.90 1.19
N VAL A 19 1.65 2.55 1.95
CA VAL A 19 2.19 2.02 3.20
C VAL A 19 1.73 2.86 4.38
N LYS A 20 1.59 2.22 5.53
CA LYS A 20 1.36 2.93 6.79
C LYS A 20 2.64 2.92 7.62
N ILE A 21 3.13 4.10 7.97
CA ILE A 21 4.28 4.28 8.87
C ILE A 21 3.76 4.84 10.19
N GLY A 22 4.16 4.26 11.30
CA GLY A 22 3.74 4.72 12.62
C GLY A 22 4.57 4.10 13.74
N TYR A 23 4.22 4.46 14.97
CA TYR A 23 4.90 4.02 16.18
C TYR A 23 3.99 3.17 17.06
N ALA A 24 4.58 2.17 17.72
CA ALA A 24 3.94 1.41 18.79
C ALA A 24 4.93 1.03 19.89
N ASP A 25 4.46 1.04 21.14
CA ASP A 25 5.19 0.44 22.26
C ASP A 25 5.15 -1.09 22.18
N ASP A 26 4.13 -1.65 21.51
CA ASP A 26 3.90 -3.08 21.32
C ASP A 26 3.22 -3.26 19.95
N ILE A 27 3.98 -3.76 18.98
CA ILE A 27 3.50 -3.90 17.58
C ILE A 27 2.40 -4.95 17.45
N ASP A 28 2.45 -6.02 18.20
CA ASP A 28 1.46 -7.11 18.12
C ASP A 28 0.09 -6.62 18.60
N LYS A 29 0.06 -5.91 19.73
CA LYS A 29 -1.16 -5.26 20.21
C LYS A 29 -1.69 -4.22 19.22
N ARG A 30 -0.79 -3.44 18.62
CA ARG A 30 -1.16 -2.43 17.63
C ARG A 30 -1.77 -3.07 16.38
N LEU A 31 -1.16 -4.13 15.88
CA LEU A 31 -1.65 -4.88 14.74
C LEU A 31 -3.04 -5.47 14.99
N LEU A 32 -3.24 -6.08 16.15
CA LEU A 32 -4.55 -6.58 16.58
C LEU A 32 -5.62 -5.47 16.63
N GLN A 33 -5.27 -4.29 17.12
CA GLN A 33 -6.20 -3.15 17.15
C GLN A 33 -6.59 -2.69 15.75
N LEU A 34 -5.63 -2.59 14.83
CA LEU A 34 -5.86 -2.15 13.45
C LEU A 34 -6.72 -3.17 12.67
N ASN A 35 -6.50 -4.46 12.91
CA ASN A 35 -7.18 -5.55 12.22
C ASN A 35 -8.55 -5.93 12.83
N ARG A 36 -8.99 -5.24 13.89
CA ARG A 36 -10.36 -5.40 14.43
C ARG A 36 -11.44 -4.77 13.58
N SER A 37 -11.05 -3.87 12.67
CA SER A 37 -12.01 -3.17 11.82
C SER A 37 -12.53 -4.09 10.72
N GLU A 38 -13.84 -4.27 10.65
CA GLU A 38 -14.53 -4.99 9.57
C GLU A 38 -14.66 -4.16 8.28
N CYS A 39 -14.16 -2.90 8.29
CA CYS A 39 -14.27 -1.99 7.15
C CYS A 39 -13.21 -2.24 6.08
N ILE A 40 -12.21 -3.08 6.34
CA ILE A 40 -11.09 -3.35 5.43
C ILE A 40 -11.08 -4.84 5.11
N PRO A 41 -11.15 -5.24 3.82
CA PRO A 41 -11.26 -6.64 3.40
C PRO A 41 -10.08 -7.53 3.80
N PHE A 42 -8.86 -6.96 3.78
CA PHE A 42 -7.64 -7.67 4.12
C PHE A 42 -6.96 -7.07 5.35
N ALA A 43 -6.27 -7.91 6.11
CA ALA A 43 -5.57 -7.49 7.31
C ALA A 43 -4.28 -6.70 6.98
N PHE A 44 -3.94 -5.75 7.86
CA PHE A 44 -2.60 -5.15 7.87
C PHE A 44 -1.55 -6.17 8.25
N ARG A 45 -0.36 -6.04 7.66
CA ARG A 45 0.82 -6.87 7.90
C ARG A 45 2.01 -6.00 8.22
N VAL A 46 2.89 -6.52 9.07
CA VAL A 46 4.16 -5.88 9.36
C VAL A 46 5.15 -6.21 8.24
N TYR A 47 5.59 -5.19 7.52
CA TYR A 47 6.64 -5.31 6.52
C TYR A 47 8.04 -5.14 7.13
N ALA A 48 8.18 -4.15 8.01
CA ALA A 48 9.43 -3.89 8.72
C ALA A 48 9.19 -3.21 10.07
N THR A 49 10.16 -3.37 10.97
CA THR A 49 10.21 -2.71 12.28
C THR A 49 11.57 -2.08 12.52
N TYR A 50 11.58 -0.90 13.11
CA TYR A 50 12.77 -0.19 13.54
C TYR A 50 12.66 0.14 15.03
N GLU A 51 13.53 -0.47 15.86
CA GLU A 51 13.53 -0.24 17.30
C GLU A 51 14.05 1.17 17.63
N VAL A 52 13.31 1.92 18.41
CA VAL A 52 13.64 3.28 18.81
C VAL A 52 13.40 3.51 20.30
N ASN A 53 14.16 4.41 20.89
CA ASN A 53 14.08 4.70 22.31
C ASN A 53 13.00 5.73 22.66
N SER A 54 12.32 6.32 21.67
CA SER A 54 11.40 7.42 21.90
C SER A 54 10.37 7.55 20.78
N ARG A 55 9.12 7.83 21.16
CA ARG A 55 8.05 8.21 20.22
C ARG A 55 8.36 9.47 19.40
N LEU A 56 9.24 10.34 19.89
CA LEU A 56 9.67 11.53 19.14
C LEU A 56 10.37 11.17 17.82
N SER A 57 10.95 9.97 17.72
CA SER A 57 11.55 9.49 16.48
C SER A 57 10.52 9.30 15.36
N ASP A 58 9.32 8.84 15.68
CA ASP A 58 8.21 8.72 14.74
C ASP A 58 7.81 10.08 14.15
N LEU A 59 7.61 11.09 14.98
CA LEU A 59 7.28 12.44 14.53
C LEU A 59 8.38 13.05 13.65
N LYS A 60 9.65 12.77 13.95
CA LYS A 60 10.78 13.23 13.13
C LYS A 60 10.82 12.53 11.77
N ILE A 61 10.55 11.23 11.72
CA ILE A 61 10.50 10.47 10.47
C ILE A 61 9.37 10.98 9.58
N HIS A 62 8.17 11.17 10.12
CA HIS A 62 7.08 11.80 9.37
C HIS A 62 7.47 13.18 8.84
N SER A 63 8.12 14.00 9.65
CA SER A 63 8.61 15.32 9.23
C SER A 63 9.66 15.25 8.11
N ILE A 64 10.53 14.25 8.12
CA ILE A 64 11.53 14.04 7.06
C ILE A 64 10.83 13.66 5.75
N ILE A 65 9.93 12.69 5.77
CA ILE A 65 9.20 12.25 4.59
C ILE A 65 8.37 13.40 4.01
N ASP A 66 7.65 14.14 4.85
CA ASP A 66 6.83 15.29 4.42
C ASP A 66 7.67 16.41 3.79
N LYS A 67 8.93 16.58 4.22
CA LYS A 67 9.86 17.56 3.61
C LYS A 67 10.45 17.08 2.30
N LEU A 68 10.68 15.78 2.17
CA LEU A 68 11.18 15.18 0.92
C LEU A 68 10.13 15.24 -0.18
N ASN A 69 8.91 14.87 0.14
CA ASN A 69 7.78 14.95 -0.79
C ASN A 69 6.44 15.04 -0.04
N PRO A 70 5.88 16.26 0.11
CA PRO A 70 4.63 16.47 0.84
C PRO A 70 3.41 15.81 0.16
N ASN A 71 3.51 15.45 -1.12
CA ASN A 71 2.41 14.83 -1.85
C ASN A 71 2.29 13.32 -1.60
N LEU A 72 3.28 12.70 -0.97
CA LEU A 72 3.23 11.27 -0.63
C LEU A 72 2.23 10.96 0.48
N ARG A 73 2.02 11.90 1.41
CA ARG A 73 1.16 11.69 2.56
C ARG A 73 -0.31 11.81 2.20
N SER A 74 -1.12 10.85 2.65
CA SER A 74 -2.57 10.90 2.48
C SER A 74 -3.18 12.01 3.34
N ILE A 75 -3.68 13.05 2.68
CA ILE A 75 -4.33 14.21 3.29
C ILE A 75 -5.72 14.35 2.68
N GLU A 76 -6.74 14.41 3.52
CA GLU A 76 -8.14 14.50 3.13
C GLU A 76 -8.83 15.65 3.87
N ASN A 77 -9.71 16.38 3.20
CA ASN A 77 -10.63 17.31 3.82
C ASN A 77 -12.00 16.64 3.99
N PHE A 78 -12.37 16.38 5.24
CA PHE A 78 -13.64 15.76 5.58
C PHE A 78 -14.40 16.59 6.61
N ASN A 79 -15.65 16.93 6.30
CA ASN A 79 -16.50 17.80 7.14
C ASN A 79 -15.81 19.10 7.57
N GLY A 80 -15.11 19.78 6.64
CA GLY A 80 -14.41 21.05 6.89
C GLY A 80 -13.16 20.95 7.75
N LYS A 81 -12.69 19.72 8.06
CA LYS A 81 -11.47 19.47 8.82
C LYS A 81 -10.46 18.70 7.97
N GLN A 82 -9.22 19.16 7.98
CA GLN A 82 -8.12 18.44 7.36
C GLN A 82 -7.78 17.20 8.20
N ARG A 83 -7.79 16.02 7.57
CA ARG A 83 -7.38 14.74 8.16
C ARG A 83 -6.04 14.36 7.56
N ILE A 84 -5.00 14.42 8.37
CA ILE A 84 -3.66 13.96 8.00
C ILE A 84 -3.53 12.52 8.48
N ARG A 85 -3.27 11.60 7.55
CA ARG A 85 -3.13 10.18 7.84
C ARG A 85 -1.65 9.79 7.88
N GLU A 86 -1.36 8.68 8.55
CA GLU A 86 -0.03 8.05 8.58
C GLU A 86 0.15 7.08 7.38
N PHE A 87 -0.52 7.36 6.27
CA PHE A 87 -0.44 6.62 5.02
C PHE A 87 0.33 7.42 3.99
N TYR A 88 1.20 6.72 3.27
CA TYR A 88 2.07 7.30 2.25
C TYR A 88 1.93 6.52 0.95
N ALA A 89 1.75 7.24 -0.16
CA ALA A 89 1.72 6.68 -1.51
C ALA A 89 3.16 6.38 -1.97
N MET A 90 3.69 5.26 -1.53
CA MET A 90 5.02 4.76 -1.90
C MET A 90 5.07 3.25 -1.77
N SER A 91 6.07 2.63 -2.40
CA SER A 91 6.32 1.21 -2.23
C SER A 91 6.84 0.87 -0.82
N PRO A 92 6.63 -0.35 -0.33
CA PRO A 92 7.23 -0.80 0.93
C PRO A 92 8.76 -0.75 0.92
N GLU A 93 9.38 -0.98 -0.25
CA GLU A 93 10.81 -0.93 -0.48
C GLU A 93 11.35 0.49 -0.32
N ASP A 94 10.66 1.50 -0.88
CA ASP A 94 11.04 2.90 -0.73
C ASP A 94 10.93 3.35 0.73
N ALA A 95 9.85 2.97 1.41
CA ALA A 95 9.67 3.25 2.83
C ALA A 95 10.78 2.60 3.68
N TYR A 96 11.15 1.36 3.35
CA TYR A 96 12.24 0.66 4.02
C TYR A 96 13.58 1.36 3.80
N SER A 97 13.89 1.76 2.56
CA SER A 97 15.13 2.45 2.22
C SER A 97 15.28 3.80 2.95
N ILE A 98 14.18 4.51 3.17
CA ILE A 98 14.19 5.74 3.98
C ILE A 98 14.56 5.42 5.44
N LEU A 99 13.96 4.39 6.05
CA LEU A 99 14.30 3.99 7.41
C LEU A 99 15.71 3.44 7.52
N GLU A 100 16.19 2.74 6.50
CA GLU A 100 17.58 2.22 6.42
C GLU A 100 18.58 3.36 6.42
N ALA A 101 18.40 4.37 5.57
CA ALA A 101 19.27 5.55 5.56
C ALA A 101 19.28 6.29 6.91
N ILE A 102 18.11 6.40 7.57
CA ILE A 102 18.02 7.01 8.90
C ILE A 102 18.75 6.16 9.95
N ALA A 103 18.59 4.84 9.91
CA ALA A 103 19.21 3.90 10.83
C ALA A 103 20.73 3.89 10.67
N GLU A 104 21.25 3.97 9.45
CA GLU A 104 22.67 4.08 9.14
C GLU A 104 23.27 5.38 9.69
N ILE A 105 22.61 6.54 9.44
CA ILE A 105 23.04 7.84 9.98
C ILE A 105 23.14 7.81 11.51
N HIS A 106 22.22 7.09 12.17
CA HIS A 106 22.21 6.94 13.62
C HIS A 106 23.14 5.84 14.15
N GLY A 107 23.78 5.06 13.28
CA GLY A 107 24.61 3.90 13.68
C GLY A 107 23.80 2.77 14.32
N CYS A 108 22.52 2.62 13.94
CA CYS A 108 21.56 1.67 14.51
C CYS A 108 20.93 0.78 13.42
N ALA A 109 21.67 0.46 12.36
CA ALA A 109 21.18 -0.37 11.25
C ALA A 109 20.77 -1.78 11.73
N ASP A 110 21.39 -2.30 12.79
CA ASP A 110 21.06 -3.58 13.43
C ASP A 110 19.66 -3.62 14.05
N LYS A 111 19.06 -2.46 14.33
CA LYS A 111 17.72 -2.32 14.91
C LYS A 111 16.60 -2.29 13.88
N LEU A 112 16.94 -2.18 12.60
CA LEU A 112 15.98 -2.26 11.49
C LEU A 112 15.87 -3.70 11.02
N LYS A 113 14.65 -4.23 11.03
CA LYS A 113 14.37 -5.63 10.66
C LYS A 113 13.24 -5.69 9.64
N ARG A 114 13.48 -6.42 8.56
CA ARG A 114 12.43 -6.78 7.59
C ARG A 114 11.75 -8.06 8.08
N ILE A 115 10.42 -8.09 8.01
CA ILE A 115 9.61 -9.22 8.42
C ILE A 115 9.17 -9.97 7.17
N ALA A 116 9.51 -11.26 7.10
CA ALA A 116 9.05 -12.10 6.01
C ALA A 116 7.55 -12.40 6.14
N MET A 117 6.84 -12.43 5.02
CA MET A 117 5.45 -12.86 5.00
C MET A 117 5.35 -14.37 5.23
N ASP A 118 4.37 -14.78 6.02
CA ASP A 118 3.97 -16.17 6.14
C ASP A 118 3.14 -16.63 4.91
N GLU A 119 2.88 -17.94 4.80
CA GLU A 119 2.15 -18.51 3.66
C GLU A 119 0.70 -18.00 3.56
N ALA A 120 0.03 -17.77 4.69
CA ALA A 120 -1.33 -17.21 4.69
C ALA A 120 -1.36 -15.77 4.19
N GLN A 121 -0.33 -14.99 4.52
CA GLN A 121 -0.18 -13.62 4.04
C GLN A 121 0.11 -13.57 2.54
N LYS A 122 0.96 -14.46 2.02
CA LYS A 122 1.23 -14.56 0.58
C LYS A 122 -0.04 -14.93 -0.20
N GLN A 123 -0.78 -15.92 0.30
CA GLN A 123 -2.02 -16.37 -0.32
C GLN A 123 -3.10 -15.26 -0.37
N ALA A 124 -3.19 -14.44 0.68
CA ALA A 124 -4.10 -13.29 0.69
C ALA A 124 -3.62 -12.18 -0.26
N GLU A 125 -2.30 -12.02 -0.48
CA GLU A 125 -1.74 -11.09 -1.48
C GLU A 125 -2.12 -11.52 -2.90
N GLU A 126 -1.92 -12.80 -3.22
CA GLU A 126 -2.31 -13.40 -4.50
C GLU A 126 -3.81 -13.24 -4.76
N THR A 127 -4.65 -13.56 -3.78
CA THR A 127 -6.12 -13.38 -3.89
C THR A 127 -6.51 -11.93 -4.13
N ALA A 128 -5.88 -10.97 -3.45
CA ALA A 128 -6.16 -9.55 -3.65
C ALA A 128 -5.74 -9.09 -5.04
N GLN A 129 -4.61 -9.57 -5.55
CA GLN A 129 -4.13 -9.27 -6.89
C GLN A 129 -5.08 -9.84 -7.96
N GLU A 130 -5.54 -11.08 -7.81
CA GLU A 130 -6.51 -11.68 -8.71
C GLU A 130 -7.81 -10.86 -8.81
N ILE A 131 -8.33 -10.40 -7.66
CA ILE A 131 -9.53 -9.56 -7.60
C ILE A 131 -9.30 -8.22 -8.32
N ASP A 132 -8.13 -7.59 -8.12
CA ASP A 132 -7.80 -6.32 -8.76
C ASP A 132 -7.65 -6.47 -10.29
N ASP A 133 -7.01 -7.54 -10.73
CA ASP A 133 -6.83 -7.85 -12.14
C ASP A 133 -8.18 -8.14 -12.83
N GLU A 134 -9.06 -8.91 -12.20
CA GLU A 134 -10.43 -9.13 -12.70
C GLU A 134 -11.22 -7.81 -12.81
N HIS A 135 -11.07 -6.91 -11.82
CA HIS A 135 -11.73 -5.60 -11.86
C HIS A 135 -11.19 -4.72 -12.99
N LYS A 136 -9.89 -4.72 -13.22
CA LYS A 136 -9.26 -3.99 -14.33
C LYS A 136 -9.72 -4.51 -15.69
N GLU A 137 -9.81 -5.82 -15.85
CA GLU A 137 -10.34 -6.44 -17.08
C GLU A 137 -11.79 -6.06 -17.34
N ARG A 138 -12.66 -6.06 -16.31
CA ARG A 138 -14.07 -5.66 -16.44
C ARG A 138 -14.25 -4.18 -16.78
N GLN A 139 -13.33 -3.32 -16.35
CA GLN A 139 -13.35 -1.88 -16.62
C GLN A 139 -12.63 -1.51 -17.91
N SER A 140 -11.94 -2.46 -18.56
CA SER A 140 -11.30 -2.21 -19.85
C SER A 140 -12.35 -1.91 -20.91
N PRO A 141 -12.29 -0.76 -21.60
CA PRO A 141 -13.24 -0.42 -22.64
C PRO A 141 -13.13 -1.33 -23.88
N PHE A 142 -12.02 -2.08 -23.99
CA PHE A 142 -11.75 -2.97 -25.10
C PHE A 142 -11.52 -4.40 -24.60
N ARG A 143 -12.57 -5.19 -24.60
CA ARG A 143 -12.47 -6.63 -24.35
C ARG A 143 -12.34 -7.33 -25.70
N PHE A 144 -11.11 -7.43 -26.23
CA PHE A 144 -10.86 -8.22 -27.42
C PHE A 144 -10.65 -9.68 -27.02
N SER A 145 -11.52 -10.56 -27.50
CA SER A 145 -11.15 -11.97 -27.65
C SER A 145 -10.22 -12.05 -28.85
N MET A 146 -8.94 -12.27 -28.61
CA MET A 146 -7.91 -12.37 -29.67
C MET A 146 -8.05 -13.63 -30.54
N CYS A 147 -9.11 -14.41 -30.40
CA CYS A 147 -9.33 -15.60 -31.19
C CYS A 147 -10.12 -15.26 -32.45
N ASN A 148 -9.43 -15.28 -33.58
CA ASN A 148 -9.99 -15.34 -34.94
C ASN A 148 -10.76 -14.12 -35.47
N ILE A 149 -10.37 -12.92 -35.12
CA ILE A 149 -10.91 -11.72 -35.76
C ILE A 149 -10.20 -11.53 -37.11
N GLN A 150 -10.97 -11.49 -38.20
CA GLN A 150 -10.46 -11.27 -39.57
C GLN A 150 -10.61 -9.80 -39.96
N PRO A 151 -9.72 -9.27 -40.81
CA PRO A 151 -9.89 -7.93 -41.35
C PRO A 151 -11.26 -7.77 -42.05
N GLY A 152 -11.98 -6.69 -41.71
CA GLY A 152 -13.32 -6.40 -42.26
C GLY A 152 -14.48 -6.89 -41.37
N GLU A 153 -14.25 -7.61 -40.29
CA GLU A 153 -15.30 -7.94 -39.33
C GLU A 153 -15.71 -6.74 -38.46
N GLU A 154 -17.03 -6.59 -38.27
CA GLU A 154 -17.59 -5.61 -37.35
C GLU A 154 -17.55 -6.17 -35.94
N ILE A 155 -17.01 -5.39 -34.99
CA ILE A 155 -16.94 -5.74 -33.57
C ILE A 155 -17.89 -4.85 -32.78
N GLU A 156 -18.78 -5.45 -32.02
CA GLU A 156 -19.63 -4.71 -31.09
C GLU A 156 -18.85 -4.28 -29.84
N TYR A 157 -18.99 -3.01 -29.45
CA TYR A 157 -18.38 -2.48 -28.26
C TYR A 157 -19.13 -2.99 -27.02
N CYS A 158 -18.42 -3.72 -26.13
CA CYS A 158 -19.05 -4.43 -25.00
C CYS A 158 -19.84 -3.55 -24.04
N ASN A 159 -19.52 -2.27 -23.94
CA ASN A 159 -20.20 -1.33 -23.02
C ASN A 159 -21.20 -0.42 -23.73
N ASN A 160 -21.26 -0.44 -25.05
CA ASN A 160 -22.22 0.31 -25.83
C ASN A 160 -22.48 -0.40 -27.16
N PRO A 161 -23.55 -1.20 -27.27
CA PRO A 161 -23.87 -1.99 -28.47
C PRO A 161 -24.22 -1.15 -29.69
N GLU A 162 -24.39 0.17 -29.56
CA GLU A 162 -24.63 1.08 -30.68
C GLU A 162 -23.33 1.51 -31.38
N ILE A 163 -22.17 1.29 -30.73
CA ILE A 163 -20.85 1.60 -31.31
C ILE A 163 -20.28 0.34 -31.95
N LYS A 164 -20.18 0.36 -33.28
CA LYS A 164 -19.53 -0.68 -34.07
C LYS A 164 -18.19 -0.19 -34.59
N CYS A 165 -17.17 -1.02 -34.44
CA CYS A 165 -15.83 -0.76 -34.96
C CYS A 165 -15.49 -1.79 -36.02
N THR A 166 -14.94 -1.34 -37.15
CA THR A 166 -14.45 -2.22 -38.22
C THR A 166 -12.93 -2.26 -38.15
N ILE A 167 -12.36 -3.45 -38.20
CA ILE A 167 -10.91 -3.62 -38.30
C ILE A 167 -10.49 -3.29 -39.71
N VAL A 168 -9.60 -2.31 -39.87
CA VAL A 168 -8.94 -1.97 -41.11
C VAL A 168 -7.51 -2.47 -41.09
N ASP A 169 -7.01 -2.94 -42.25
CA ASP A 169 -5.64 -3.37 -42.46
C ASP A 169 -4.61 -2.26 -42.19
#